data_137c25a83dbca56b248a7056f8b4f162
#
_entry.id   137c25a83dbca56b248a7056f8b4f162
#
_cell.length_a   1.000
_cell.length_b   1.000
_cell.length_c   1.000
_cell.angle_alpha   90.00
_cell.angle_beta   90.00
_cell.angle_gamma   90.00
#
_symmetry.space_group_name_H-M   'P 1'
#
loop_
_entity.id
_entity.type
_entity.pdbx_description
1 polymer ?
#
loop_
_entity_poly.entity_id
_entity_poly.type
_entity_poly.pdbx_seq_one_letter_code
_entity_poly.pdbx_strand_id
1 'polypeptide(L)'
;MNTFYPLLKVFSRMRSPWVKHMGVLAFYLARKRYLGLFLDPTQACNLKCRMCYFSGESHKLADRSQLSLDDYKCMADAMFHRVLRLQIGCGAEPTLYRSLPELVRLGKERGIPNISLTTNGNLLDEEKLEELACAGLDELILSVHGLTQPTYEYFMQHGRFSRFLSLLDAIKAVKKRHPGLQLRINYTVNEDNVEELELFPKIFEGLRVNVLQVRPVQNLGDSDYKNFRLDKVKQCYDKVFGLLKEYAGQHDTLLIIPSKANIDALTAPREVSRRLKSNEHIQDLTHVYGRPGFLWRPDFDFHTDTFEKYCRRNGYFREIMSGVLPFVKCTPKDTYVTEPLNYTVK
;
A
#
# COMPACT_ATOMS: atom_id res chain seq x y z
N MET A 1 18.25 -0.84 13.21
CA MET A 1 18.04 -1.92 12.20
C MET A 1 16.53 -2.16 12.11
N ASN A 2 15.93 -1.85 10.98
CA ASN A 2 14.45 -1.99 10.84
C ASN A 2 14.10 -3.49 10.71
N THR A 3 13.58 -4.10 11.78
CA THR A 3 13.22 -5.51 11.87
C THR A 3 11.91 -5.87 11.15
N PHE A 4 11.24 -4.85 10.57
CA PHE A 4 9.91 -5.00 9.97
C PHE A 4 9.94 -5.88 8.69
N TYR A 5 10.89 -5.65 7.77
CA TYR A 5 10.99 -6.43 6.54
C TYR A 5 11.32 -7.91 6.75
N PRO A 6 12.25 -8.30 7.65
CA PRO A 6 12.46 -9.70 7.99
C PRO A 6 11.19 -10.38 8.51
N LEU A 7 10.41 -9.70 9.35
CA LEU A 7 9.13 -10.20 9.85
C LEU A 7 8.10 -10.37 8.73
N LEU A 8 7.96 -9.37 7.84
CA LEU A 8 7.08 -9.48 6.67
C LEU A 8 7.48 -10.66 5.77
N LYS A 9 8.78 -10.90 5.58
CA LYS A 9 9.29 -12.02 4.79
C LYS A 9 8.94 -13.37 5.40
N VAL A 10 8.94 -13.48 6.72
CA VAL A 10 8.49 -14.68 7.43
C VAL A 10 6.98 -14.86 7.29
N PHE A 11 6.17 -13.82 7.53
CA PHE A 11 4.71 -13.88 7.41
C PHE A 11 4.23 -14.13 5.97
N SER A 12 4.91 -13.57 4.96
CA SER A 12 4.57 -13.81 3.56
C SER A 12 4.83 -15.25 3.11
N ARG A 13 5.78 -15.95 3.75
CA ARG A 13 6.07 -17.38 3.50
C ARG A 13 5.06 -18.32 4.15
N MET A 14 4.31 -17.86 5.14
CA MET A 14 3.26 -18.68 5.77
C MET A 14 2.10 -18.89 4.81
N ARG A 15 2.01 -20.09 4.23
CA ARG A 15 0.94 -20.44 3.26
C ARG A 15 -0.36 -20.85 3.93
N SER A 16 -0.32 -21.31 5.19
CA SER A 16 -1.50 -21.80 5.91
C SER A 16 -2.34 -20.63 6.47
N PRO A 17 -3.59 -20.46 6.03
CA PRO A 17 -4.49 -19.47 6.60
C PRO A 17 -4.74 -19.67 8.10
N TRP A 18 -4.79 -20.94 8.55
CA TRP A 18 -4.96 -21.28 9.95
C TRP A 18 -3.82 -20.73 10.83
N VAL A 19 -2.56 -20.88 10.40
CA VAL A 19 -1.40 -20.34 11.12
C VAL A 19 -1.46 -18.81 11.22
N LYS A 20 -1.93 -18.16 10.16
CA LYS A 20 -2.12 -16.71 10.15
C LYS A 20 -3.20 -16.28 11.16
N HIS A 21 -4.35 -16.97 11.22
CA HIS A 21 -5.40 -16.68 12.20
C HIS A 21 -4.93 -16.93 13.64
N MET A 22 -4.16 -18.01 13.88
CA MET A 22 -3.54 -18.25 15.19
C MET A 22 -2.58 -17.11 15.58
N GLY A 23 -1.81 -16.59 14.62
CA GLY A 23 -0.98 -15.41 14.83
C GLY A 23 -1.79 -14.18 15.23
N VAL A 24 -2.87 -13.87 14.51
CA VAL A 24 -3.78 -12.76 14.84
C VAL A 24 -4.36 -12.94 16.24
N LEU A 25 -4.84 -14.15 16.58
CA LEU A 25 -5.37 -14.47 17.90
C LEU A 25 -4.33 -14.22 19.00
N ALA A 26 -3.11 -14.72 18.83
CA ALA A 26 -2.03 -14.55 19.79
C ALA A 26 -1.69 -13.08 20.03
N PHE A 27 -1.57 -12.28 18.96
CA PHE A 27 -1.28 -10.85 19.09
C PHE A 27 -2.46 -10.07 19.69
N TYR A 28 -3.69 -10.44 19.36
CA TYR A 28 -4.90 -9.84 19.94
C TYR A 28 -4.95 -10.07 21.46
N LEU A 29 -4.80 -11.32 21.90
CA LEU A 29 -4.82 -11.70 23.32
C LEU A 29 -3.64 -11.08 24.10
N ALA A 30 -2.44 -11.09 23.52
CA ALA A 30 -1.25 -10.48 24.10
C ALA A 30 -1.26 -8.94 24.06
N ARG A 31 -2.31 -8.32 23.53
CA ARG A 31 -2.44 -6.86 23.36
C ARG A 31 -1.27 -6.24 22.59
N LYS A 32 -0.70 -6.97 21.62
CA LYS A 32 0.40 -6.50 20.78
C LYS A 32 -0.13 -5.79 19.52
N ARG A 33 0.77 -5.07 18.84
CA ARG A 33 0.49 -4.40 17.56
C ARG A 33 0.42 -5.43 16.44
N TYR A 34 -0.63 -5.38 15.62
CA TYR A 34 -0.78 -6.28 14.47
C TYR A 34 -1.60 -5.68 13.33
N LEU A 35 -2.18 -4.49 13.54
CA LEU A 35 -2.99 -3.83 12.52
C LEU A 35 -2.11 -3.07 11.52
N GLY A 36 -2.47 -3.15 10.24
CA GLY A 36 -2.00 -2.25 9.20
C GLY A 36 -3.04 -1.16 8.98
N LEU A 37 -2.68 0.08 9.28
CA LEU A 37 -3.54 1.23 9.01
C LEU A 37 -3.14 1.88 7.69
N PHE A 38 -4.11 2.01 6.79
CA PHE A 38 -4.02 2.68 5.50
C PHE A 38 -4.80 3.99 5.59
N LEU A 39 -4.11 5.12 5.54
CA LEU A 39 -4.71 6.43 5.78
C LEU A 39 -4.60 7.33 4.55
N ASP A 40 -5.73 7.82 4.08
CA ASP A 40 -5.80 8.92 3.11
C ASP A 40 -6.15 10.24 3.83
N PRO A 41 -5.19 11.12 4.13
CA PRO A 41 -5.45 12.36 4.85
C PRO A 41 -6.19 13.40 4.00
N THR A 42 -6.26 13.20 2.71
CA THR A 42 -7.03 13.97 1.74
C THR A 42 -7.61 13.05 0.67
N GLN A 43 -8.69 13.45 0.06
CA GLN A 43 -9.29 12.75 -1.08
C GLN A 43 -9.03 13.47 -2.41
N ALA A 44 -7.99 14.28 -2.48
CA ALA A 44 -7.57 14.95 -3.70
C ALA A 44 -6.31 14.31 -4.29
N CYS A 45 -6.15 14.40 -5.62
CA CYS A 45 -4.93 14.03 -6.32
C CYS A 45 -4.57 15.11 -7.35
N ASN A 46 -3.28 15.38 -7.50
CA ASN A 46 -2.75 16.32 -8.49
C ASN A 46 -2.56 15.69 -9.88
N LEU A 47 -2.65 14.36 -9.98
CA LEU A 47 -2.57 13.62 -11.25
C LEU A 47 -3.92 13.03 -11.63
N LYS A 48 -4.04 12.66 -12.92
CA LYS A 48 -5.16 11.93 -13.49
C LYS A 48 -4.66 10.67 -14.19
N CYS A 49 -4.10 9.72 -13.41
CA CYS A 49 -3.52 8.51 -13.97
C CYS A 49 -4.55 7.65 -14.69
N ARG A 50 -4.25 7.22 -15.93
CA ARG A 50 -5.18 6.44 -16.77
C ARG A 50 -5.61 5.11 -16.15
N MET A 51 -4.71 4.46 -15.40
CA MET A 51 -4.98 3.16 -14.76
C MET A 51 -5.60 3.30 -13.37
N CYS A 52 -5.84 4.51 -12.88
CA CYS A 52 -6.31 4.75 -11.52
C CYS A 52 -7.84 4.84 -11.49
N TYR A 53 -8.48 4.02 -10.66
CA TYR A 53 -9.91 4.11 -10.40
C TYR A 53 -10.32 5.46 -9.82
N PHE A 54 -9.41 6.10 -9.09
CA PHE A 54 -9.63 7.42 -8.47
C PHE A 54 -9.73 8.55 -9.51
N SER A 55 -9.29 8.32 -10.76
CA SER A 55 -9.38 9.28 -11.86
C SER A 55 -10.69 9.18 -12.65
N GLY A 56 -11.54 8.18 -12.36
CA GLY A 56 -12.81 7.95 -13.03
C GLY A 56 -13.88 9.00 -12.69
N GLU A 57 -14.98 8.98 -13.44
CA GLU A 57 -16.10 9.93 -13.27
C GLU A 57 -16.74 9.85 -11.87
N SER A 58 -16.81 8.65 -11.29
CA SER A 58 -17.37 8.41 -9.96
C SER A 58 -16.62 9.16 -8.84
N HIS A 59 -15.33 9.46 -9.05
CA HIS A 59 -14.51 10.17 -8.08
C HIS A 59 -14.38 11.67 -8.33
N LYS A 60 -14.83 12.17 -9.49
CA LYS A 60 -14.90 13.62 -9.76
C LYS A 60 -15.86 14.35 -8.82
N LEU A 61 -16.86 13.63 -8.30
CA LEU A 61 -17.83 14.11 -7.32
C LEU A 61 -17.42 13.83 -5.87
N ALA A 62 -16.27 13.17 -5.66
CA ALA A 62 -15.81 12.82 -4.32
C ALA A 62 -15.53 14.09 -3.50
N ASP A 63 -15.94 14.04 -2.26
CA ASP A 63 -15.66 15.05 -1.26
C ASP A 63 -14.14 15.24 -1.15
N ARG A 64 -13.66 16.47 -1.43
CA ARG A 64 -12.24 16.85 -1.29
C ARG A 64 -11.87 17.18 0.15
N SER A 65 -12.56 16.61 1.11
CA SER A 65 -12.31 16.80 2.53
C SER A 65 -10.86 16.46 2.88
N GLN A 66 -10.36 17.18 3.88
CA GLN A 66 -9.07 16.93 4.47
C GLN A 66 -9.26 16.51 5.93
N LEU A 67 -8.44 15.60 6.39
CA LEU A 67 -8.40 15.15 7.77
C LEU A 67 -7.96 16.32 8.66
N SER A 68 -8.73 16.62 9.70
CA SER A 68 -8.28 17.57 10.72
C SER A 68 -7.21 16.93 11.61
N LEU A 69 -6.28 17.73 12.14
CA LEU A 69 -5.29 17.20 13.09
C LEU A 69 -5.94 16.69 14.39
N ASP A 70 -7.07 17.25 14.77
CA ASP A 70 -7.80 16.82 15.97
C ASP A 70 -8.48 15.47 15.74
N ASP A 71 -9.11 15.25 14.57
CA ASP A 71 -9.59 13.92 14.20
C ASP A 71 -8.46 12.90 14.16
N TYR A 72 -7.30 13.29 13.60
CA TYR A 72 -6.14 12.38 13.59
C TYR A 72 -5.65 12.02 14.99
N LYS A 73 -5.66 12.96 15.93
CA LYS A 73 -5.36 12.68 17.34
C LYS A 73 -6.40 11.73 17.96
N CYS A 74 -7.69 11.95 17.69
CA CYS A 74 -8.74 11.03 18.12
C CYS A 74 -8.55 9.62 17.55
N MET A 75 -8.24 9.50 16.25
CA MET A 75 -7.90 8.23 15.61
C MET A 75 -6.69 7.56 16.28
N ALA A 76 -5.67 8.36 16.64
CA ALA A 76 -4.47 7.86 17.30
C ALA A 76 -4.78 7.33 18.71
N ASP A 77 -5.58 8.03 19.48
CA ASP A 77 -6.00 7.62 20.83
C ASP A 77 -6.88 6.37 20.77
N ALA A 78 -7.76 6.30 19.77
CA ALA A 78 -8.65 5.16 19.61
C ALA A 78 -7.94 3.86 19.24
N MET A 79 -6.85 3.89 18.43
CA MET A 79 -6.37 2.67 17.76
C MET A 79 -4.85 2.53 17.60
N PHE A 80 -4.03 3.60 17.63
CA PHE A 80 -2.62 3.51 17.23
C PHE A 80 -1.78 2.58 18.10
N HIS A 81 -2.18 2.31 19.33
CA HIS A 81 -1.52 1.33 20.21
C HIS A 81 -1.61 -0.12 19.66
N ARG A 82 -2.49 -0.39 18.69
CA ARG A 82 -2.61 -1.67 17.97
C ARG A 82 -1.99 -1.66 16.59
N VAL A 83 -1.65 -0.49 16.07
CA VAL A 83 -1.09 -0.32 14.73
C VAL A 83 0.38 -0.72 14.72
N LEU A 84 0.72 -1.69 13.87
CA LEU A 84 2.09 -2.15 13.58
C LEU A 84 2.70 -1.33 12.42
N ARG A 85 1.88 -0.99 11.44
CA ARG A 85 2.28 -0.22 10.26
C ARG A 85 1.22 0.82 9.94
N LEU A 86 1.67 2.05 9.70
CA LEU A 86 0.87 3.13 9.12
C LEU A 86 1.37 3.39 7.69
N GLN A 87 0.49 3.22 6.71
CA GLN A 87 0.73 3.65 5.34
C GLN A 87 -0.11 4.88 5.05
N ILE A 88 0.54 6.00 4.79
CA ILE A 88 -0.12 7.25 4.40
C ILE A 88 -0.17 7.30 2.88
N GLY A 89 -1.35 7.53 2.31
CA GLY A 89 -1.61 7.50 0.87
C GLY A 89 -1.93 6.10 0.35
N CYS A 90 -3.16 5.91 -0.08
CA CYS A 90 -3.67 4.65 -0.60
C CYS A 90 -4.46 4.84 -1.89
N GLY A 91 -5.33 5.85 -1.94
CA GLY A 91 -6.18 6.18 -3.07
C GLY A 91 -5.89 7.56 -3.66
N ALA A 92 -5.55 8.54 -2.83
CA ALA A 92 -5.30 9.92 -3.21
C ALA A 92 -3.82 10.29 -3.15
N GLU A 93 -3.48 11.58 -3.34
CA GLU A 93 -2.10 12.06 -3.22
C GLU A 93 -1.87 12.76 -1.87
N PRO A 94 -1.19 12.10 -0.93
CA PRO A 94 -1.03 12.61 0.43
C PRO A 94 -0.15 13.86 0.52
N THR A 95 0.72 14.13 -0.47
CA THR A 95 1.57 15.32 -0.47
C THR A 95 0.82 16.63 -0.73
N LEU A 96 -0.47 16.56 -1.05
CA LEU A 96 -1.39 17.69 -1.05
C LEU A 96 -1.84 18.10 0.36
N TYR A 97 -1.65 17.24 1.34
CA TYR A 97 -1.98 17.53 2.73
C TYR A 97 -0.86 18.31 3.40
N ARG A 98 -1.13 19.56 3.82
CA ARG A 98 -0.11 20.48 4.31
C ARG A 98 0.61 20.00 5.58
N SER A 99 -0.13 19.41 6.50
CA SER A 99 0.41 18.93 7.78
C SER A 99 0.86 17.46 7.71
N LEU A 100 1.36 17.01 6.55
CA LEU A 100 1.83 15.63 6.36
C LEU A 100 2.98 15.25 7.33
N PRO A 101 4.00 16.11 7.59
CA PRO A 101 5.03 15.82 8.57
C PRO A 101 4.50 15.62 10.00
N GLU A 102 3.45 16.35 10.39
CA GLU A 102 2.80 16.19 11.69
C GLU A 102 2.14 14.83 11.84
N LEU A 103 1.54 14.29 10.77
CA LEU A 103 0.98 12.94 10.78
C LEU A 103 2.06 11.89 11.05
N VAL A 104 3.21 12.05 10.39
CA VAL A 104 4.37 11.16 10.60
C VAL A 104 4.88 11.28 12.04
N ARG A 105 5.09 12.50 12.52
CA ARG A 105 5.63 12.77 13.87
C ARG A 105 4.71 12.19 14.95
N LEU A 106 3.42 12.50 14.90
CA LEU A 106 2.45 11.96 15.89
C LEU A 106 2.37 10.43 15.82
N GLY A 107 2.42 9.84 14.64
CA GLY A 107 2.48 8.38 14.49
C GLY A 107 3.70 7.78 15.20
N LYS A 108 4.87 8.43 15.11
CA LYS A 108 6.10 8.01 15.83
C LYS A 108 5.98 8.22 17.32
N GLU A 109 5.46 9.34 17.77
CA GLU A 109 5.21 9.62 19.20
C GLU A 109 4.27 8.58 19.83
N ARG A 110 3.29 8.08 19.08
CA ARG A 110 2.41 6.98 19.50
C ARG A 110 3.06 5.60 19.36
N GLY A 111 4.34 5.54 18.99
CA GLY A 111 5.16 4.33 18.95
C GLY A 111 4.84 3.39 17.79
N ILE A 112 4.33 3.88 16.65
CA ILE A 112 4.15 3.07 15.46
C ILE A 112 5.52 2.66 14.90
N PRO A 113 5.82 1.36 14.78
CA PRO A 113 7.15 0.90 14.37
C PRO A 113 7.52 1.25 12.94
N ASN A 114 6.55 1.25 12.02
CA ASN A 114 6.79 1.51 10.60
C ASN A 114 5.75 2.48 10.05
N ILE A 115 6.22 3.62 9.53
CA ILE A 115 5.40 4.61 8.83
C ILE A 115 5.91 4.76 7.40
N SER A 116 5.04 4.55 6.43
CA SER A 116 5.34 4.65 5.01
C SER A 116 4.45 5.68 4.32
N LEU A 117 5.00 6.36 3.32
CA LEU A 117 4.30 7.31 2.47
C LEU A 117 4.24 6.75 1.06
N THR A 118 3.03 6.58 0.51
CA THR A 118 2.81 6.25 -0.89
C THR A 118 2.44 7.51 -1.66
N THR A 119 3.18 7.84 -2.70
CA THR A 119 3.02 9.08 -3.47
C THR A 119 3.37 8.88 -4.94
N ASN A 120 2.83 9.73 -5.80
CA ASN A 120 3.28 9.85 -7.19
C ASN A 120 4.60 10.64 -7.32
N GLY A 121 5.04 11.31 -6.25
CA GLY A 121 6.31 12.02 -6.15
C GLY A 121 6.38 13.38 -6.85
N ASN A 122 5.40 13.78 -7.65
CA ASN A 122 5.47 14.98 -8.47
C ASN A 122 5.45 16.31 -7.67
N LEU A 123 5.08 16.27 -6.39
CA LEU A 123 5.04 17.44 -5.49
C LEU A 123 6.14 17.41 -4.42
N LEU A 124 6.96 16.33 -4.40
CA LEU A 124 8.10 16.22 -3.50
C LEU A 124 9.36 16.87 -4.13
N ASP A 125 10.12 17.51 -3.27
CA ASP A 125 11.47 18.02 -3.50
C ASP A 125 12.38 17.56 -2.35
N GLU A 126 13.65 17.97 -2.37
CA GLU A 126 14.61 17.58 -1.34
C GLU A 126 14.22 18.12 0.05
N GLU A 127 13.73 19.37 0.12
CA GLU A 127 13.35 20.00 1.39
C GLU A 127 12.18 19.28 2.07
N LYS A 128 11.12 19.03 1.33
CA LYS A 128 9.95 18.28 1.85
C LYS A 128 10.28 16.85 2.23
N LEU A 129 11.15 16.19 1.46
CA LEU A 129 11.57 14.84 1.77
C LEU A 129 12.45 14.80 3.03
N GLU A 130 13.32 15.80 3.22
CA GLU A 130 14.13 15.97 4.44
C GLU A 130 13.23 16.18 5.66
N GLU A 131 12.22 17.03 5.54
CA GLU A 131 11.25 17.28 6.62
C GLU A 131 10.51 16.00 7.02
N LEU A 132 10.08 15.21 6.07
CA LEU A 132 9.44 13.91 6.31
C LEU A 132 10.40 12.90 6.95
N ALA A 133 11.64 12.85 6.51
CA ALA A 133 12.67 11.98 7.09
C ALA A 133 12.98 12.38 8.54
N CYS A 134 13.11 13.69 8.82
CA CYS A 134 13.28 14.23 10.18
C CYS A 134 12.06 13.97 11.07
N ALA A 135 10.84 13.96 10.50
CA ALA A 135 9.62 13.59 11.23
C ALA A 135 9.57 12.10 11.58
N GLY A 136 10.42 11.27 10.96
CA GLY A 136 10.54 9.84 11.25
C GLY A 136 9.91 8.92 10.21
N LEU A 137 9.78 9.36 8.95
CA LEU A 137 9.33 8.50 7.86
C LEU A 137 10.31 7.34 7.65
N ASP A 138 9.79 6.09 7.71
CA ASP A 138 10.62 4.90 7.53
C ASP A 138 10.74 4.45 6.07
N GLU A 139 9.69 4.65 5.27
CA GLU A 139 9.64 4.16 3.90
C GLU A 139 8.94 5.15 2.97
N LEU A 140 9.61 5.53 1.90
CA LEU A 140 9.02 6.23 0.75
C LEU A 140 8.64 5.20 -0.30
N ILE A 141 7.37 5.21 -0.72
CA ILE A 141 6.82 4.33 -1.76
C ILE A 141 6.45 5.19 -2.96
N LEU A 142 7.21 5.06 -4.05
CA LEU A 142 6.91 5.77 -5.29
C LEU A 142 6.06 4.91 -6.22
N SER A 143 4.95 5.46 -6.68
CA SER A 143 4.12 4.88 -7.74
C SER A 143 4.67 5.35 -9.10
N VAL A 144 5.08 4.39 -9.95
CA VAL A 144 5.69 4.65 -11.26
C VAL A 144 5.02 3.76 -12.30
N HIS A 145 4.65 4.33 -13.46
CA HIS A 145 3.92 3.60 -14.49
C HIS A 145 4.56 3.70 -15.88
N GLY A 146 5.79 4.24 -15.97
CA GLY A 146 6.62 4.33 -17.15
C GLY A 146 8.03 4.77 -16.77
N LEU A 147 9.04 4.35 -17.53
CA LEU A 147 10.45 4.69 -17.34
C LEU A 147 11.04 5.50 -18.49
N THR A 148 10.18 5.89 -19.44
CA THR A 148 10.48 6.89 -20.47
C THR A 148 9.51 8.05 -20.35
N GLN A 149 9.89 9.23 -20.84
CA GLN A 149 9.00 10.40 -20.77
C GLN A 149 7.64 10.16 -21.45
N PRO A 150 7.57 9.62 -22.68
CA PRO A 150 6.27 9.40 -23.34
C PRO A 150 5.37 8.48 -22.54
N THR A 151 5.87 7.36 -22.04
CA THR A 151 5.07 6.37 -21.32
C THR A 151 4.69 6.85 -19.92
N TYR A 152 5.63 7.50 -19.21
CA TYR A 152 5.35 8.07 -17.89
C TYR A 152 4.21 9.10 -17.98
N GLU A 153 4.33 10.10 -18.88
CA GLU A 153 3.36 11.18 -19.01
C GLU A 153 2.04 10.71 -19.63
N TYR A 154 2.07 9.64 -20.45
CA TYR A 154 0.86 8.99 -20.96
C TYR A 154 0.03 8.35 -19.84
N PHE A 155 0.67 7.56 -18.95
CA PHE A 155 -0.03 6.87 -17.87
C PHE A 155 -0.30 7.75 -16.66
N MET A 156 0.64 8.62 -16.30
CA MET A 156 0.54 9.52 -15.15
C MET A 156 0.21 10.94 -15.63
N GLN A 157 -0.99 11.11 -16.21
CA GLN A 157 -1.44 12.38 -16.78
C GLN A 157 -1.29 13.52 -15.76
N HIS A 158 -0.83 14.68 -16.23
CA HIS A 158 -0.42 15.86 -15.47
C HIS A 158 0.89 15.68 -14.68
N GLY A 159 1.47 14.48 -14.66
CA GLY A 159 2.81 14.24 -14.14
C GLY A 159 3.88 14.68 -15.15
N ARG A 160 5.08 15.00 -14.66
CA ARG A 160 6.23 15.36 -15.49
C ARG A 160 7.39 14.42 -15.20
N PHE A 161 7.89 13.75 -16.22
CA PHE A 161 8.99 12.81 -16.10
C PHE A 161 10.28 13.49 -15.59
N SER A 162 10.52 14.75 -15.99
CA SER A 162 11.64 15.53 -15.47
C SER A 162 11.57 15.74 -13.94
N ARG A 163 10.38 15.96 -13.40
CA ARG A 163 10.17 16.05 -11.94
C ARG A 163 10.46 14.72 -11.23
N PHE A 164 10.05 13.62 -11.84
CA PHE A 164 10.38 12.28 -11.32
C PHE A 164 11.90 12.07 -11.28
N LEU A 165 12.65 12.43 -12.35
CA LEU A 165 14.11 12.31 -12.34
C LEU A 165 14.76 13.20 -11.29
N SER A 166 14.35 14.47 -11.18
CA SER A 166 14.83 15.37 -10.12
C SER A 166 14.55 14.83 -8.71
N LEU A 167 13.41 14.18 -8.50
CA LEU A 167 13.10 13.53 -7.22
C LEU A 167 14.05 12.37 -6.93
N LEU A 168 14.47 11.59 -7.93
CA LEU A 168 15.45 10.51 -7.68
C LEU A 168 16.78 11.08 -7.15
N ASP A 169 17.22 12.23 -7.65
CA ASP A 169 18.43 12.89 -7.15
C ASP A 169 18.22 13.44 -5.73
N ALA A 170 17.06 14.02 -5.43
CA ALA A 170 16.69 14.44 -4.08
C ALA A 170 16.70 13.26 -3.10
N ILE A 171 16.14 12.10 -3.51
CA ILE A 171 16.15 10.88 -2.69
C ILE A 171 17.58 10.40 -2.44
N LYS A 172 18.47 10.44 -3.45
CA LYS A 172 19.89 10.10 -3.26
C LYS A 172 20.53 10.98 -2.19
N ALA A 173 20.28 12.30 -2.24
CA ALA A 173 20.83 13.25 -1.28
C ALA A 173 20.29 13.02 0.15
N VAL A 174 18.97 12.87 0.29
CA VAL A 174 18.32 12.64 1.60
C VAL A 174 18.73 11.29 2.20
N LYS A 175 18.79 10.21 1.42
CA LYS A 175 19.22 8.89 1.92
C LYS A 175 20.67 8.86 2.40
N LYS A 176 21.54 9.75 1.93
CA LYS A 176 22.91 9.89 2.49
C LYS A 176 22.87 10.43 3.92
N ARG A 177 21.96 11.35 4.22
CA ARG A 177 21.76 11.95 5.57
C ARG A 177 20.91 11.04 6.46
N HIS A 178 19.94 10.32 5.86
CA HIS A 178 19.00 9.43 6.53
C HIS A 178 19.11 7.99 5.98
N PRO A 179 20.18 7.24 6.29
CA PRO A 179 20.41 5.89 5.71
C PRO A 179 19.36 4.86 6.12
N GLY A 180 18.57 5.15 7.15
CA GLY A 180 17.42 4.34 7.59
C GLY A 180 16.18 4.45 6.69
N LEU A 181 16.06 5.53 5.90
CA LEU A 181 14.92 5.72 4.99
C LEU A 181 14.95 4.66 3.88
N GLN A 182 13.89 3.87 3.81
CA GLN A 182 13.72 2.85 2.77
C GLN A 182 13.07 3.47 1.53
N LEU A 183 13.47 2.99 0.35
CA LEU A 183 12.82 3.32 -0.92
C LEU A 183 12.16 2.09 -1.49
N ARG A 184 10.88 2.20 -1.79
CA ARG A 184 10.13 1.19 -2.52
C ARG A 184 9.57 1.79 -3.81
N ILE A 185 9.69 1.03 -4.87
CA ILE A 185 9.07 1.36 -6.17
C ILE A 185 7.90 0.41 -6.39
N ASN A 186 6.73 0.98 -6.61
CA ASN A 186 5.54 0.26 -7.06
C ASN A 186 5.34 0.56 -8.54
N TYR A 187 5.52 -0.47 -9.39
CA TYR A 187 5.33 -0.37 -10.83
C TYR A 187 4.09 -1.15 -11.25
N THR A 188 3.13 -0.48 -11.89
CA THR A 188 1.97 -1.17 -12.46
C THR A 188 2.28 -1.52 -13.90
N VAL A 189 2.47 -2.83 -14.16
CA VAL A 189 2.83 -3.35 -15.48
C VAL A 189 1.61 -3.70 -16.32
N ASN A 190 1.67 -3.37 -17.59
CA ASN A 190 0.69 -3.70 -18.63
C ASN A 190 1.41 -3.99 -19.96
N GLU A 191 0.67 -4.20 -21.04
CA GLU A 191 1.26 -4.50 -22.36
C GLU A 191 2.08 -3.35 -22.94
N ASP A 192 1.72 -2.10 -22.61
CA ASP A 192 2.32 -0.92 -23.21
C ASP A 192 3.63 -0.50 -22.51
N ASN A 193 3.90 -0.99 -21.28
CA ASN A 193 5.04 -0.54 -20.48
C ASN A 193 5.95 -1.66 -19.97
N VAL A 194 5.65 -2.95 -20.25
CA VAL A 194 6.42 -4.07 -19.70
C VAL A 194 7.88 -4.06 -20.12
N GLU A 195 8.18 -3.71 -21.38
CA GLU A 195 9.54 -3.70 -21.91
C GLU A 195 10.39 -2.59 -21.29
N GLU A 196 9.76 -1.49 -20.84
CA GLU A 196 10.49 -0.39 -20.19
C GLU A 196 11.14 -0.79 -18.87
N LEU A 197 10.68 -1.87 -18.23
CA LEU A 197 11.32 -2.41 -17.04
C LEU A 197 12.79 -2.82 -17.27
N GLU A 198 13.21 -3.02 -18.52
CA GLU A 198 14.61 -3.22 -18.89
C GLU A 198 15.47 -1.97 -18.63
N LEU A 199 14.86 -0.79 -18.58
CA LEU A 199 15.53 0.47 -18.24
C LEU A 199 15.70 0.68 -16.74
N PHE A 200 15.09 -0.17 -15.91
CA PHE A 200 15.09 -0.01 -14.45
C PHE A 200 16.50 0.13 -13.87
N PRO A 201 17.48 -0.71 -14.21
CA PRO A 201 18.84 -0.58 -13.68
C PRO A 201 19.49 0.76 -14.01
N LYS A 202 19.25 1.29 -15.21
CA LYS A 202 19.79 2.58 -15.68
C LYS A 202 19.13 3.77 -14.96
N ILE A 203 17.81 3.78 -14.87
CA ILE A 203 17.04 4.89 -14.25
C ILE A 203 17.36 5.01 -12.76
N PHE A 204 17.56 3.88 -12.07
CA PHE A 204 17.84 3.86 -10.64
C PHE A 204 19.33 3.67 -10.31
N GLU A 205 20.22 3.93 -11.27
CA GLU A 205 21.67 3.84 -11.07
C GLU A 205 22.14 4.71 -9.91
N GLY A 206 22.97 4.15 -9.03
CA GLY A 206 23.48 4.83 -7.85
C GLY A 206 22.42 5.14 -6.77
N LEU A 207 21.18 4.66 -6.92
CA LEU A 207 20.13 4.79 -5.92
C LEU A 207 19.74 3.41 -5.36
N ARG A 208 19.95 3.19 -4.07
CA ARG A 208 19.51 1.94 -3.43
C ARG A 208 17.99 1.87 -3.36
N VAL A 209 17.39 1.01 -4.18
CA VAL A 209 15.98 0.63 -4.09
C VAL A 209 15.87 -0.58 -3.15
N ASN A 210 15.18 -0.42 -2.02
CA ASN A 210 15.06 -1.49 -1.03
C ASN A 210 14.01 -2.54 -1.44
N VAL A 211 12.93 -2.08 -2.09
CA VAL A 211 11.86 -2.95 -2.59
C VAL A 211 11.44 -2.51 -3.99
N LEU A 212 11.44 -3.45 -4.93
CA LEU A 212 10.76 -3.29 -6.22
C LEU A 212 9.54 -4.20 -6.25
N GLN A 213 8.36 -3.61 -6.32
CA GLN A 213 7.13 -4.35 -6.51
C GLN A 213 6.54 -4.05 -7.88
N VAL A 214 6.44 -5.09 -8.71
CA VAL A 214 5.75 -5.03 -10.01
C VAL A 214 4.40 -5.71 -9.89
N ARG A 215 3.34 -4.98 -10.23
CA ARG A 215 1.94 -5.45 -10.16
C ARG A 215 1.33 -5.42 -11.54
N PRO A 216 0.66 -6.49 -11.98
CA PRO A 216 -0.14 -6.43 -13.21
C PRO A 216 -1.29 -5.43 -13.05
N VAL A 217 -1.58 -4.73 -14.14
CA VAL A 217 -2.76 -3.87 -14.22
C VAL A 217 -4.02 -4.71 -13.98
N GLN A 218 -4.97 -4.13 -13.27
CA GLN A 218 -6.26 -4.76 -12.98
C GLN A 218 -7.39 -3.78 -13.34
N ASN A 219 -8.52 -4.35 -13.77
CA ASN A 219 -9.73 -3.57 -13.96
C ASN A 219 -10.35 -3.24 -12.60
N LEU A 220 -10.02 -2.08 -12.07
CA LEU A 220 -10.53 -1.57 -10.80
C LEU A 220 -11.40 -0.35 -11.10
N GLY A 221 -12.71 -0.52 -10.96
CA GLY A 221 -13.66 0.58 -11.14
C GLY A 221 -13.64 1.20 -12.54
N ASP A 222 -13.86 2.51 -12.60
CA ASP A 222 -14.04 3.27 -13.84
C ASP A 222 -12.75 4.02 -14.25
N SER A 223 -11.69 3.27 -14.57
CA SER A 223 -10.43 3.85 -15.06
C SER A 223 -10.50 4.15 -16.58
N ASP A 224 -9.73 5.15 -17.03
CA ASP A 224 -9.63 5.52 -18.45
C ASP A 224 -8.86 4.47 -19.29
N TYR A 225 -8.03 3.64 -18.67
CA TYR A 225 -7.30 2.56 -19.31
C TYR A 225 -8.17 1.32 -19.43
N LYS A 226 -8.32 0.82 -20.66
CA LYS A 226 -9.22 -0.31 -20.97
C LYS A 226 -8.49 -1.58 -21.44
N ASN A 227 -7.18 -1.50 -21.72
CA ASN A 227 -6.40 -2.67 -22.13
C ASN A 227 -5.86 -3.43 -20.93
N PHE A 228 -6.63 -4.37 -20.39
CA PHE A 228 -6.22 -5.21 -19.26
C PHE A 228 -5.59 -6.55 -19.69
N ARG A 229 -5.26 -6.69 -20.98
CA ARG A 229 -4.56 -7.87 -21.50
C ARG A 229 -3.15 -7.92 -20.95
N LEU A 230 -2.63 -9.12 -20.80
CA LEU A 230 -1.29 -9.38 -20.26
C LEU A 230 -0.48 -10.33 -21.15
N ASP A 231 -0.88 -10.48 -22.44
CA ASP A 231 -0.23 -11.42 -23.38
C ASP A 231 1.24 -11.03 -23.60
N LYS A 232 1.50 -9.75 -23.83
CA LYS A 232 2.86 -9.23 -24.00
C LYS A 232 3.68 -9.37 -22.71
N VAL A 233 3.05 -9.18 -21.54
CA VAL A 233 3.71 -9.39 -20.25
C VAL A 233 4.13 -10.85 -20.08
N LYS A 234 3.31 -11.81 -20.54
CA LYS A 234 3.67 -13.24 -20.56
C LYS A 234 4.84 -13.53 -21.51
N GLN A 235 4.79 -12.97 -22.72
CA GLN A 235 5.83 -13.15 -23.74
C GLN A 235 7.19 -12.63 -23.28
N CYS A 236 7.22 -11.44 -22.66
CA CYS A 236 8.43 -10.81 -22.17
C CYS A 236 8.86 -11.30 -20.79
N TYR A 237 8.10 -12.21 -20.16
CA TYR A 237 8.28 -12.55 -18.75
C TYR A 237 9.70 -12.97 -18.39
N ASP A 238 10.25 -13.95 -19.09
CA ASP A 238 11.56 -14.51 -18.73
C ASP A 238 12.68 -13.49 -18.95
N LYS A 239 12.60 -12.70 -20.02
CA LYS A 239 13.59 -11.67 -20.33
C LYS A 239 13.55 -10.54 -19.29
N VAL A 240 12.38 -9.90 -19.12
CA VAL A 240 12.22 -8.71 -18.28
C VAL A 240 12.38 -9.05 -16.80
N PHE A 241 11.63 -10.04 -16.31
CA PHE A 241 11.71 -10.42 -14.90
C PHE A 241 12.99 -11.20 -14.55
N GLY A 242 13.64 -11.83 -15.55
CA GLY A 242 14.99 -12.38 -15.40
C GLY A 242 16.01 -11.29 -15.08
N LEU A 243 16.04 -10.21 -15.89
CA LEU A 243 16.89 -9.04 -15.65
C LEU A 243 16.62 -8.40 -14.28
N LEU A 244 15.34 -8.23 -13.90
CA LEU A 244 15.02 -7.68 -12.58
C LEU A 244 15.44 -8.57 -11.42
N LYS A 245 15.42 -9.90 -11.58
CA LYS A 245 15.94 -10.84 -10.56
C LYS A 245 17.46 -10.73 -10.41
N GLU A 246 18.17 -10.59 -11.52
CA GLU A 246 19.61 -10.37 -11.52
C GLU A 246 19.97 -9.06 -10.84
N TYR A 247 19.34 -7.95 -11.23
CA TYR A 247 19.46 -6.64 -10.57
C TYR A 247 19.21 -6.75 -9.07
N ALA A 248 18.12 -7.39 -8.67
CA ALA A 248 17.73 -7.52 -7.27
C ALA A 248 18.76 -8.30 -6.45
N GLY A 249 19.37 -9.35 -7.04
CA GLY A 249 20.44 -10.11 -6.41
C GLY A 249 21.73 -9.29 -6.22
N GLN A 250 22.06 -8.45 -7.20
CA GLN A 250 23.27 -7.61 -7.15
C GLN A 250 23.15 -6.44 -6.16
N HIS A 251 21.93 -5.92 -5.93
CA HIS A 251 21.69 -4.68 -5.17
C HIS A 251 20.98 -4.90 -3.83
N ASP A 252 20.82 -6.13 -3.35
CA ASP A 252 20.07 -6.47 -2.12
C ASP A 252 18.67 -5.83 -2.13
N THR A 253 18.00 -5.90 -3.29
CA THR A 253 16.63 -5.40 -3.48
C THR A 253 15.64 -6.53 -3.25
N LEU A 254 14.63 -6.31 -2.39
CA LEU A 254 13.51 -7.24 -2.29
C LEU A 254 12.61 -7.11 -3.52
N LEU A 255 12.64 -8.13 -4.39
CA LEU A 255 11.82 -8.16 -5.60
C LEU A 255 10.50 -8.88 -5.34
N ILE A 256 9.39 -8.20 -5.60
CA ILE A 256 8.02 -8.72 -5.51
C ILE A 256 7.40 -8.62 -6.90
N ILE A 257 7.30 -9.76 -7.58
CA ILE A 257 6.76 -9.87 -8.95
C ILE A 257 5.66 -10.92 -9.01
N PRO A 258 4.70 -10.81 -9.94
CA PRO A 258 3.72 -11.85 -10.16
C PRO A 258 4.40 -13.12 -10.69
N SER A 259 3.93 -14.29 -10.29
CA SER A 259 4.30 -15.55 -10.97
C SER A 259 3.58 -15.67 -12.31
N LYS A 260 4.10 -16.50 -13.23
CA LYS A 260 3.39 -16.81 -14.48
C LYS A 260 1.97 -17.31 -14.21
N ALA A 261 1.81 -18.21 -13.24
CA ALA A 261 0.49 -18.72 -12.84
C ALA A 261 -0.46 -17.63 -12.31
N ASN A 262 0.07 -16.60 -11.62
CA ASN A 262 -0.76 -15.47 -11.18
C ASN A 262 -1.21 -14.61 -12.37
N ILE A 263 -0.35 -14.40 -13.36
CA ILE A 263 -0.72 -13.68 -14.59
C ILE A 263 -1.80 -14.47 -15.35
N ASP A 264 -1.65 -15.79 -15.46
CA ASP A 264 -2.65 -16.66 -16.09
C ASP A 264 -4.00 -16.61 -15.36
N ALA A 265 -3.98 -16.64 -14.03
CA ALA A 265 -5.19 -16.53 -13.22
C ALA A 265 -5.90 -15.18 -13.34
N LEU A 266 -5.18 -14.10 -13.61
CA LEU A 266 -5.77 -12.76 -13.84
C LEU A 266 -6.43 -12.62 -15.21
N THR A 267 -5.98 -13.40 -16.20
CA THR A 267 -6.52 -13.40 -17.57
C THR A 267 -7.61 -14.45 -17.78
N ALA A 268 -7.75 -15.43 -16.88
CA ALA A 268 -8.82 -16.42 -16.92
C ALA A 268 -10.17 -15.81 -16.52
N PRO A 269 -11.29 -16.30 -17.09
CA PRO A 269 -12.63 -15.95 -16.61
C PRO A 269 -12.71 -16.20 -15.11
N ARG A 270 -13.20 -15.23 -14.35
CA ARG A 270 -13.31 -15.34 -12.88
C ARG A 270 -14.33 -16.44 -12.51
N GLU A 271 -13.86 -17.64 -12.25
CA GLU A 271 -14.58 -18.55 -11.35
C GLU A 271 -14.34 -18.05 -9.91
N VAL A 272 -15.42 -17.69 -9.24
CA VAL A 272 -15.40 -17.25 -7.83
C VAL A 272 -14.99 -18.46 -6.97
N SER A 273 -13.69 -18.66 -6.80
CA SER A 273 -13.18 -19.79 -6.04
C SER A 273 -13.35 -19.54 -4.53
N ARG A 274 -13.89 -20.53 -3.83
CA ARG A 274 -14.07 -20.55 -2.35
C ARG A 274 -12.76 -20.34 -1.54
N ARG A 275 -11.58 -20.47 -2.16
CA ARG A 275 -10.27 -20.29 -1.51
C ARG A 275 -9.89 -18.82 -1.23
N LEU A 276 -10.50 -17.85 -1.91
CA LEU A 276 -10.28 -16.42 -1.65
C LEU A 276 -10.79 -15.99 -0.27
N LYS A 277 -11.86 -16.59 0.22
CA LYS A 277 -12.55 -16.20 1.48
C LYS A 277 -11.65 -16.20 2.74
N SER A 278 -10.68 -17.09 2.86
CA SER A 278 -9.85 -17.18 4.07
C SER A 278 -8.77 -16.10 4.16
N ASN A 279 -8.21 -15.66 3.03
CA ASN A 279 -7.24 -14.57 3.01
C ASN A 279 -7.93 -13.21 3.12
N GLU A 280 -9.12 -13.05 2.53
CA GLU A 280 -9.97 -11.87 2.70
C GLU A 280 -10.34 -11.69 4.18
N HIS A 281 -10.76 -12.75 4.86
CA HIS A 281 -11.07 -12.69 6.28
C HIS A 281 -9.89 -12.25 7.16
N ILE A 282 -8.65 -12.71 6.86
CA ILE A 282 -7.46 -12.24 7.57
C ILE A 282 -7.22 -10.75 7.30
N GLN A 283 -7.46 -10.28 6.07
CA GLN A 283 -7.34 -8.86 5.74
C GLN A 283 -8.36 -8.03 6.51
N ASP A 284 -9.61 -8.46 6.58
CA ASP A 284 -10.67 -7.80 7.37
C ASP A 284 -10.31 -7.68 8.85
N LEU A 285 -9.58 -8.67 9.39
CA LEU A 285 -9.10 -8.67 10.77
C LEU A 285 -7.84 -7.81 10.99
N THR A 286 -7.04 -7.55 9.97
CA THR A 286 -5.71 -6.95 10.14
C THR A 286 -5.54 -5.62 9.42
N HIS A 287 -6.40 -5.30 8.46
CA HIS A 287 -6.31 -4.07 7.69
C HIS A 287 -7.39 -3.08 8.15
N VAL A 288 -6.96 -1.87 8.40
CA VAL A 288 -7.80 -0.74 8.78
C VAL A 288 -7.63 0.34 7.73
N TYR A 289 -8.73 0.86 7.22
CA TYR A 289 -8.71 2.02 6.34
C TYR A 289 -9.20 3.25 7.10
N GLY A 290 -8.52 4.37 6.89
CA GLY A 290 -8.86 5.68 7.47
C GLY A 290 -8.87 6.77 6.40
N ARG A 291 -9.84 7.68 6.53
CA ARG A 291 -9.97 8.90 5.71
C ARG A 291 -10.71 9.96 6.51
N PRO A 292 -10.82 11.19 6.04
CA PRO A 292 -11.62 12.20 6.72
C PRO A 292 -13.02 11.68 7.10
N GLY A 293 -13.38 11.80 8.38
CA GLY A 293 -14.66 11.36 8.94
C GLY A 293 -14.88 9.84 9.03
N PHE A 294 -13.86 9.02 8.73
CA PHE A 294 -14.01 7.56 8.75
C PHE A 294 -12.74 6.86 9.24
N LEU A 295 -12.91 5.86 10.11
CA LEU A 295 -11.85 4.96 10.52
C LEU A 295 -12.40 3.54 10.70
N TRP A 296 -11.78 2.55 10.03
CA TRP A 296 -12.00 1.12 10.14
C TRP A 296 -13.36 0.63 9.64
N ARG A 297 -14.41 0.72 10.48
CA ARG A 297 -15.76 0.21 10.18
C ARG A 297 -16.78 1.32 10.28
N PRO A 298 -17.89 1.28 9.54
CA PRO A 298 -18.89 2.35 9.51
C PRO A 298 -19.50 2.67 10.87
N ASP A 299 -19.57 1.67 11.77
CA ASP A 299 -20.11 1.80 13.13
C ASP A 299 -19.00 2.02 14.19
N PHE A 300 -17.75 2.26 13.78
CA PHE A 300 -16.64 2.62 14.66
C PHE A 300 -16.49 4.16 14.72
N ASP A 301 -16.92 4.72 15.82
CA ASP A 301 -16.77 6.15 16.10
C ASP A 301 -15.48 6.39 16.88
N PHE A 302 -14.41 6.85 16.20
CA PHE A 302 -13.11 7.09 16.81
C PHE A 302 -13.05 8.26 17.80
N HIS A 303 -14.14 9.05 17.95
CA HIS A 303 -14.24 10.10 18.97
C HIS A 303 -14.71 9.53 20.31
N THR A 304 -15.46 8.44 20.31
CA THR A 304 -16.09 7.88 21.52
C THR A 304 -15.68 6.43 21.84
N ASP A 305 -15.20 5.71 20.84
CA ASP A 305 -14.75 4.32 20.97
C ASP A 305 -13.23 4.20 21.05
N THR A 306 -12.77 3.20 21.78
CA THR A 306 -11.42 2.65 21.62
C THR A 306 -11.52 1.30 20.91
N PHE A 307 -10.41 0.84 20.31
CA PHE A 307 -10.34 -0.47 19.64
C PHE A 307 -10.89 -1.58 20.55
N GLU A 308 -10.47 -1.62 21.82
CA GLU A 308 -10.88 -2.66 22.78
C GLU A 308 -12.35 -2.57 23.14
N LYS A 309 -12.89 -1.36 23.32
CA LYS A 309 -14.31 -1.15 23.65
C LYS A 309 -15.19 -1.63 22.49
N TYR A 310 -14.82 -1.24 21.27
CA TYR A 310 -15.50 -1.67 20.05
C TYR A 310 -15.44 -3.19 19.86
N CYS A 311 -14.23 -3.80 19.97
CA CYS A 311 -14.02 -5.24 19.81
C CYS A 311 -14.88 -6.07 20.78
N ARG A 312 -14.97 -5.64 22.04
CA ARG A 312 -15.81 -6.32 23.05
C ARG A 312 -17.30 -6.23 22.68
N ARG A 313 -17.77 -5.04 22.30
CA ARG A 313 -19.19 -4.82 21.96
C ARG A 313 -19.63 -5.58 20.70
N ASN A 314 -18.74 -5.70 19.72
CA ASN A 314 -19.06 -6.25 18.41
C ASN A 314 -18.59 -7.70 18.18
N GLY A 315 -18.11 -8.38 19.21
CA GLY A 315 -17.76 -9.80 19.14
C GLY A 315 -16.54 -10.11 18.25
N TYR A 316 -15.61 -9.17 18.14
CA TYR A 316 -14.40 -9.30 17.32
C TYR A 316 -13.55 -10.53 17.67
N PHE A 317 -13.50 -10.92 18.95
CA PHE A 317 -12.87 -12.17 19.37
C PHE A 317 -13.50 -13.40 18.70
N ARG A 318 -14.85 -13.45 18.63
CA ARG A 318 -15.56 -14.54 17.94
C ARG A 318 -15.27 -14.54 16.45
N GLU A 319 -15.10 -13.38 15.85
CA GLU A 319 -14.72 -13.23 14.45
C GLU A 319 -13.30 -13.83 14.20
N ILE A 320 -12.32 -13.54 15.04
CA ILE A 320 -11.00 -14.17 14.97
C ILE A 320 -11.11 -15.69 15.16
N MET A 321 -11.88 -16.15 16.15
CA MET A 321 -12.06 -17.59 16.44
C MET A 321 -12.72 -18.35 15.30
N SER A 322 -13.56 -17.73 14.49
CA SER A 322 -14.17 -18.37 13.32
C SER A 322 -13.15 -18.78 12.24
N GLY A 323 -12.00 -18.07 12.18
CA GLY A 323 -10.88 -18.45 11.31
C GLY A 323 -9.98 -19.53 11.89
N VAL A 324 -10.03 -19.75 13.20
CA VAL A 324 -9.24 -20.78 13.91
C VAL A 324 -10.01 -22.07 14.04
N LEU A 325 -11.30 -21.99 14.43
CA LEU A 325 -12.16 -23.12 14.72
C LEU A 325 -13.32 -23.19 13.71
N PRO A 326 -13.36 -24.19 12.82
CA PRO A 326 -14.34 -24.26 11.72
C PRO A 326 -15.80 -24.41 12.18
N PHE A 327 -16.02 -24.79 13.44
CA PHE A 327 -17.37 -24.90 14.03
C PHE A 327 -17.86 -23.59 14.66
N VAL A 328 -17.01 -22.60 14.84
CA VAL A 328 -17.40 -21.26 15.28
C VAL A 328 -17.96 -20.52 14.08
N LYS A 329 -19.29 -20.54 13.93
CA LYS A 329 -19.94 -19.73 12.89
C LYS A 329 -19.97 -18.28 13.35
N CYS A 330 -19.36 -17.41 12.58
CA CYS A 330 -19.62 -15.97 12.58
C CYS A 330 -20.66 -15.74 11.46
N THR A 331 -21.82 -15.19 11.77
CA THR A 331 -22.63 -14.55 10.74
C THR A 331 -21.81 -13.36 10.26
N PRO A 332 -21.41 -13.29 8.98
CA PRO A 332 -20.86 -12.03 8.46
C PRO A 332 -21.96 -11.00 8.73
N LYS A 333 -21.73 -10.05 9.62
CA LYS A 333 -22.39 -8.76 9.51
C LYS A 333 -21.99 -8.33 8.10
N ASP A 334 -22.98 -7.96 7.27
CA ASP A 334 -22.80 -7.60 5.88
C ASP A 334 -21.39 -7.08 5.69
N THR A 335 -20.56 -7.93 5.11
CA THR A 335 -19.17 -7.56 4.86
C THR A 335 -19.29 -6.35 3.99
N TYR A 336 -19.05 -5.17 4.56
CA TYR A 336 -18.87 -3.98 3.78
C TYR A 336 -17.67 -4.28 2.91
N VAL A 337 -17.98 -4.86 1.76
CA VAL A 337 -17.05 -4.91 0.65
C VAL A 337 -16.83 -3.45 0.29
N THR A 338 -16.00 -2.76 1.09
CA THR A 338 -15.16 -1.75 0.50
C THR A 338 -14.53 -2.51 -0.66
N GLU A 339 -14.85 -2.11 -1.88
CA GLU A 339 -14.28 -2.73 -3.08
C GLU A 339 -12.85 -3.06 -2.75
N PRO A 340 -12.42 -4.32 -2.81
CA PRO A 340 -11.18 -4.71 -2.19
C PRO A 340 -10.11 -3.83 -2.80
N LEU A 341 -9.57 -2.93 -2.01
CA LEU A 341 -8.31 -2.29 -2.31
C LEU A 341 -7.33 -3.45 -2.37
N ASN A 342 -7.20 -4.05 -3.57
CA ASN A 342 -6.42 -5.25 -3.82
C ASN A 342 -4.92 -4.96 -3.67
N TYR A 343 -4.54 -4.46 -2.49
CA TYR A 343 -3.15 -4.38 -2.03
C TYR A 343 -2.73 -5.70 -1.39
N THR A 344 -3.10 -6.82 -2.02
CA THR A 344 -2.57 -8.11 -1.63
C THR A 344 -1.11 -8.18 -2.03
N VAL A 345 -0.23 -7.99 -1.07
CA VAL A 345 1.12 -8.54 -1.13
C VAL A 345 0.95 -10.07 -1.03
N LYS A 346 0.96 -10.75 -2.18
CA LYS A 346 1.11 -12.20 -2.24
C LYS A 346 2.56 -12.55 -2.27
#